data_ba3a5ab61ec1e273e7b683091e6f5e39
#
_entry.id   ba3a5ab61ec1e273e7b683091e6f5e39
#
_cell.length_a   1.000
_cell.length_b   1.000
_cell.length_c   1.000
_cell.angle_alpha   90.00
_cell.angle_beta   90.00
_cell.angle_gamma   90.00
#
_symmetry.space_group_name_H-M   'P 1'
#
loop_
_entity.id
_entity.type
_entity.pdbx_description
1 polymer ?
#
loop_
_entity_poly.entity_id
_entity_poly.type
_entity_poly.pdbx_seq_one_letter_code
_entity_poly.pdbx_strand_id
1 'polypeptide(L)'
;KAGMIFYSKKEKPFEISTVAKEVYDVTGAGDTVISVFGMSLFSDFSYGEAAWLANMAAGIVVGKIGTAVVTLEEINEFLEEEMLRTSSTILKLHEVKQVVSLAKSVGKTIVFTNGCFDLIHGGHIKFLQQAKQQGDLLIIGLNSDESVRAIKGDGRPINSQDERANILSALQDVDYITIFNEQTPESLIREIRPDVLVKGDDYKLEDVVGRKIVEGYGARVALIPIVKGLSTSSTVDKILQANRGN
;
A
#
# COMPACT_ATOMS: atom_id res chain seq x y z
N LYS A 1 -8.83 26.71 7.61
CA LYS A 1 -7.57 26.67 6.85
C LYS A 1 -6.61 25.56 7.31
N ALA A 2 -6.83 24.93 8.46
CA ALA A 2 -5.89 23.95 9.06
C ALA A 2 -6.36 22.49 8.97
N GLY A 3 -7.51 22.19 8.38
CA GLY A 3 -8.09 20.86 8.37
C GLY A 3 -8.99 20.58 9.56
N MET A 4 -9.08 19.33 9.98
CA MET A 4 -9.90 18.88 11.11
C MET A 4 -9.06 18.18 12.18
N ILE A 5 -9.54 18.21 13.42
CA ILE A 5 -9.00 17.41 14.51
C ILE A 5 -10.11 16.49 14.98
N PHE A 6 -9.82 15.19 14.98
CA PHE A 6 -10.75 14.19 15.51
C PHE A 6 -10.40 13.85 16.95
N TYR A 7 -11.41 13.87 17.81
CA TYR A 7 -11.32 13.47 19.21
C TYR A 7 -12.25 12.31 19.51
N SER A 8 -11.74 11.27 20.12
CA SER A 8 -12.49 10.13 20.61
C SER A 8 -12.09 9.82 22.06
N LYS A 9 -13.02 9.26 22.85
CA LYS A 9 -12.69 8.73 24.17
C LYS A 9 -11.83 7.46 24.13
N LYS A 10 -11.78 6.79 22.98
CA LYS A 10 -11.14 5.48 22.80
C LYS A 10 -9.80 5.56 22.04
N GLU A 11 -9.55 6.64 21.33
CA GLU A 11 -8.38 6.79 20.45
C GLU A 11 -7.65 8.11 20.75
N LYS A 12 -6.35 8.16 20.45
CA LYS A 12 -5.60 9.41 20.55
C LYS A 12 -6.12 10.40 19.52
N PRO A 13 -6.20 11.70 19.88
CA PRO A 13 -6.55 12.73 18.91
C PRO A 13 -5.61 12.68 17.70
N PHE A 14 -6.16 12.84 16.49
CA PHE A 14 -5.35 12.95 15.29
C PHE A 14 -5.85 14.10 14.42
N GLU A 15 -4.92 14.72 13.72
CA GLU A 15 -5.17 15.82 12.80
C GLU A 15 -5.31 15.28 11.38
N ILE A 16 -6.31 15.83 10.66
CA ILE A 16 -6.53 15.56 9.23
C ILE A 16 -6.31 16.89 8.52
N SER A 17 -5.27 16.97 7.72
CA SER A 17 -4.96 18.16 6.93
C SER A 17 -6.09 18.47 5.95
N THR A 18 -6.32 19.77 5.67
CA THR A 18 -7.30 20.14 4.65
C THR A 18 -6.85 19.68 3.27
N VAL A 19 -7.79 19.15 2.50
CA VAL A 19 -7.61 18.79 1.10
C VAL A 19 -8.10 19.86 0.11
N ALA A 20 -8.71 20.96 0.63
CA ALA A 20 -9.21 22.04 -0.20
C ALA A 20 -8.06 22.76 -0.91
N LYS A 21 -8.07 22.75 -2.26
CA LYS A 21 -7.12 23.47 -3.12
C LYS A 21 -7.38 24.97 -3.09
N GLU A 22 -8.65 25.34 -3.27
CA GLU A 22 -9.17 26.69 -3.23
C GLU A 22 -10.42 26.72 -2.37
N VAL A 23 -10.68 27.84 -1.70
CA VAL A 23 -11.85 28.02 -0.85
C VAL A 23 -12.62 29.22 -1.40
N TYR A 24 -13.75 28.94 -2.05
CA TYR A 24 -14.65 29.95 -2.56
C TYR A 24 -15.76 30.29 -1.57
N ASP A 25 -16.40 29.26 -1.01
CA ASP A 25 -17.47 29.41 -0.04
C ASP A 25 -17.42 28.28 1.00
N VAL A 26 -17.56 28.62 2.27
CA VAL A 26 -17.58 27.66 3.38
C VAL A 26 -18.98 27.25 3.81
N THR A 27 -20.00 27.81 3.18
CA THR A 27 -21.41 27.56 3.52
C THR A 27 -21.77 26.12 3.21
N GLY A 28 -22.33 25.40 4.19
CA GLY A 28 -22.68 23.99 4.04
C GLY A 28 -21.54 22.99 4.27
N ALA A 29 -20.29 23.44 4.44
CA ALA A 29 -19.17 22.53 4.69
C ALA A 29 -19.36 21.69 5.97
N GLY A 30 -19.87 22.30 7.05
CA GLY A 30 -20.16 21.61 8.30
C GLY A 30 -21.26 20.55 8.15
N ASP A 31 -22.31 20.85 7.41
CA ASP A 31 -23.40 19.91 7.12
C ASP A 31 -22.91 18.74 6.29
N THR A 32 -22.03 19.00 5.32
CA THR A 32 -21.36 17.95 4.52
C THR A 32 -20.51 17.05 5.41
N VAL A 33 -19.70 17.62 6.31
CA VAL A 33 -18.89 16.84 7.26
C VAL A 33 -19.77 15.90 8.08
N ILE A 34 -20.81 16.43 8.71
CA ILE A 34 -21.70 15.63 9.60
C ILE A 34 -22.40 14.53 8.80
N SER A 35 -22.90 14.86 7.62
CA SER A 35 -23.65 13.90 6.77
C SER A 35 -22.74 12.77 6.28
N VAL A 36 -21.58 13.09 5.71
CA VAL A 36 -20.66 12.08 5.18
C VAL A 36 -20.05 11.25 6.31
N PHE A 37 -19.68 11.89 7.44
CA PHE A 37 -19.17 11.18 8.60
C PHE A 37 -20.19 10.17 9.14
N GLY A 38 -21.44 10.61 9.33
CA GLY A 38 -22.52 9.74 9.80
C GLY A 38 -22.81 8.57 8.86
N MET A 39 -22.90 8.81 7.54
CA MET A 39 -23.11 7.77 6.54
C MET A 39 -21.95 6.76 6.51
N SER A 40 -20.69 7.24 6.61
CA SER A 40 -19.52 6.37 6.63
C SER A 40 -19.52 5.46 7.84
N LEU A 41 -19.86 5.96 9.04
CA LEU A 41 -19.97 5.13 10.23
C LEU A 41 -21.11 4.10 10.13
N PHE A 42 -22.23 4.48 9.48
CA PHE A 42 -23.33 3.53 9.24
C PHE A 42 -22.93 2.43 8.26
N SER A 43 -21.94 2.67 7.40
CA SER A 43 -21.36 1.73 6.45
C SER A 43 -20.13 1.01 7.00
N ASP A 44 -19.99 0.88 8.31
CA ASP A 44 -18.93 0.15 9.03
C ASP A 44 -17.50 0.69 8.81
N PHE A 45 -17.34 1.94 8.36
CA PHE A 45 -16.04 2.60 8.34
C PHE A 45 -15.55 2.89 9.76
N SER A 46 -14.25 2.80 9.97
CA SER A 46 -13.63 3.27 11.22
C SER A 46 -13.80 4.78 11.40
N TYR A 47 -13.68 5.27 12.63
CA TYR A 47 -13.75 6.72 12.91
C TYR A 47 -12.73 7.53 12.10
N GLY A 48 -11.52 6.98 11.90
CA GLY A 48 -10.48 7.61 11.11
C GLY A 48 -10.84 7.74 9.64
N GLU A 49 -11.32 6.66 9.03
CA GLU A 49 -11.77 6.63 7.64
C GLU A 49 -12.97 7.55 7.42
N ALA A 50 -13.96 7.50 8.31
CA ALA A 50 -15.13 8.36 8.25
C ALA A 50 -14.75 9.85 8.35
N ALA A 51 -13.85 10.22 9.26
CA ALA A 51 -13.39 11.59 9.43
C ALA A 51 -12.59 12.06 8.20
N TRP A 52 -11.78 11.18 7.63
CA TRP A 52 -11.01 11.49 6.42
C TRP A 52 -11.92 11.71 5.20
N LEU A 53 -12.91 10.82 4.96
CA LEU A 53 -13.91 10.98 3.89
C LEU A 53 -14.73 12.26 4.05
N ALA A 54 -15.14 12.57 5.28
CA ALA A 54 -15.89 13.78 5.58
C ALA A 54 -15.09 15.07 5.33
N ASN A 55 -13.80 15.08 5.70
CA ASN A 55 -12.90 16.21 5.42
C ASN A 55 -12.68 16.41 3.92
N MET A 56 -12.55 15.32 3.18
CA MET A 56 -12.41 15.35 1.72
C MET A 56 -13.68 15.90 1.05
N ALA A 57 -14.84 15.36 1.39
CA ALA A 57 -16.12 15.83 0.86
C ALA A 57 -16.35 17.32 1.15
N ALA A 58 -16.02 17.78 2.34
CA ALA A 58 -16.07 19.20 2.69
C ALA A 58 -15.06 20.01 1.87
N GLY A 59 -13.86 19.48 1.61
CA GLY A 59 -12.84 20.11 0.76
C GLY A 59 -13.31 20.32 -0.67
N ILE A 60 -14.07 19.37 -1.24
CA ILE A 60 -14.70 19.51 -2.56
C ILE A 60 -15.77 20.59 -2.54
N VAL A 61 -16.64 20.58 -1.52
CA VAL A 61 -17.76 21.54 -1.41
C VAL A 61 -17.28 22.98 -1.26
N VAL A 62 -16.27 23.25 -0.43
CA VAL A 62 -15.74 24.62 -0.24
C VAL A 62 -15.04 25.16 -1.49
N GLY A 63 -14.68 24.31 -2.43
CA GLY A 63 -14.19 24.68 -3.76
C GLY A 63 -15.28 25.11 -4.74
N LYS A 64 -16.56 25.10 -4.34
CA LYS A 64 -17.72 25.50 -5.15
C LYS A 64 -18.29 26.81 -4.67
N ILE A 65 -19.00 27.52 -5.55
CA ILE A 65 -19.66 28.78 -5.21
C ILE A 65 -21.07 28.47 -4.68
N GLY A 66 -21.43 29.02 -3.51
CA GLY A 66 -22.72 28.86 -2.86
C GLY A 66 -22.88 27.52 -2.13
N THR A 67 -24.12 27.25 -1.68
CA THR A 67 -24.46 25.96 -1.06
C THR A 67 -24.41 24.84 -2.11
N ALA A 68 -23.39 24.03 -2.05
CA ALA A 68 -23.19 22.94 -2.99
C ALA A 68 -23.29 21.58 -2.30
N VAL A 69 -23.67 20.56 -3.06
CA VAL A 69 -23.59 19.16 -2.65
C VAL A 69 -22.37 18.51 -3.29
N VAL A 70 -21.85 17.45 -2.67
CA VAL A 70 -20.82 16.61 -3.25
C VAL A 70 -21.48 15.35 -3.82
N THR A 71 -21.10 14.96 -5.03
CA THR A 71 -21.55 13.72 -5.66
C THR A 71 -20.52 12.59 -5.47
N LEU A 72 -20.93 11.35 -5.68
CA LEU A 72 -20.01 10.21 -5.64
C LEU A 72 -18.96 10.28 -6.78
N GLU A 73 -19.38 10.79 -7.95
CA GLU A 73 -18.47 11.00 -9.08
C GLU A 73 -17.36 11.98 -8.70
N GLU A 74 -17.69 13.12 -8.09
CA GLU A 74 -16.70 14.12 -7.65
C GLU A 74 -15.77 13.57 -6.57
N ILE A 75 -16.31 12.76 -5.67
CA ILE A 75 -15.48 12.03 -4.69
C ILE A 75 -14.50 11.11 -5.41
N ASN A 76 -14.97 10.29 -6.35
CA ASN A 76 -14.12 9.36 -7.09
C ASN A 76 -13.07 10.09 -7.93
N GLU A 77 -13.43 11.15 -8.65
CA GLU A 77 -12.49 11.98 -9.41
C GLU A 77 -11.41 12.58 -8.51
N PHE A 78 -11.80 13.12 -7.36
CA PHE A 78 -10.85 13.64 -6.38
C PHE A 78 -9.89 12.56 -5.87
N LEU A 79 -10.42 11.36 -5.59
CA LEU A 79 -9.66 10.22 -5.13
C LEU A 79 -8.65 9.74 -6.19
N GLU A 80 -9.05 9.66 -7.45
CA GLU A 80 -8.18 9.31 -8.57
C GLU A 80 -7.08 10.36 -8.76
N GLU A 81 -7.41 11.65 -8.71
CA GLU A 81 -6.42 12.72 -8.76
C GLU A 81 -5.41 12.65 -7.61
N GLU A 82 -5.86 12.38 -6.38
CA GLU A 82 -4.99 12.30 -5.21
C GLU A 82 -4.08 11.06 -5.27
N MET A 83 -4.58 9.93 -5.76
CA MET A 83 -3.77 8.75 -6.05
C MET A 83 -2.69 9.02 -7.10
N LEU A 84 -3.04 9.76 -8.17
CA LEU A 84 -2.09 10.17 -9.22
C LEU A 84 -1.09 11.24 -8.72
N ARG A 85 -1.45 12.02 -7.70
CA ARG A 85 -0.58 13.03 -7.07
C ARG A 85 0.46 12.45 -6.14
N THR A 86 0.26 11.25 -5.64
CA THR A 86 1.29 10.55 -4.88
C THR A 86 2.41 10.21 -5.87
N SER A 87 3.27 11.19 -6.12
CA SER A 87 4.34 11.15 -7.13
C SER A 87 5.46 10.16 -6.79
N SER A 88 5.42 9.56 -5.61
CA SER A 88 6.38 8.57 -5.15
C SER A 88 5.74 7.19 -5.07
N THR A 89 6.34 6.23 -5.74
CA THR A 89 6.00 4.80 -5.60
C THR A 89 6.50 4.25 -4.25
N ILE A 90 7.51 4.89 -3.63
CA ILE A 90 8.11 4.47 -2.36
C ILE A 90 7.49 5.31 -1.24
N LEU A 91 6.69 4.66 -0.39
CA LEU A 91 5.88 5.29 0.65
C LEU A 91 6.23 4.77 2.05
N LYS A 92 6.08 5.61 3.06
CA LYS A 92 6.07 5.18 4.45
C LYS A 92 4.77 4.44 4.77
N LEU A 93 4.76 3.60 5.79
CA LEU A 93 3.59 2.79 6.14
C LEU A 93 2.30 3.62 6.32
N HIS A 94 2.38 4.78 6.98
CA HIS A 94 1.20 5.61 7.19
C HIS A 94 0.62 6.17 5.86
N GLU A 95 1.47 6.47 4.88
CA GLU A 95 1.07 6.90 3.54
C GLU A 95 0.43 5.74 2.76
N VAL A 96 1.02 4.53 2.84
CA VAL A 96 0.43 3.32 2.26
C VAL A 96 -0.96 3.06 2.85
N LYS A 97 -1.15 3.22 4.16
CA LYS A 97 -2.47 3.05 4.80
C LYS A 97 -3.50 4.03 4.26
N GLN A 98 -3.11 5.28 4.01
CA GLN A 98 -4.00 6.28 3.40
C GLN A 98 -4.41 5.88 1.99
N VAL A 99 -3.42 5.48 1.14
CA VAL A 99 -3.69 4.98 -0.21
C VAL A 99 -4.61 3.76 -0.19
N VAL A 100 -4.36 2.80 0.70
CA VAL A 100 -5.18 1.58 0.82
C VAL A 100 -6.61 1.90 1.25
N SER A 101 -6.78 2.77 2.26
CA SER A 101 -8.10 3.20 2.72
C SER A 101 -8.89 3.84 1.57
N LEU A 102 -8.22 4.72 0.83
CA LEU A 102 -8.78 5.38 -0.33
C LEU A 102 -9.16 4.40 -1.44
N ALA A 103 -8.26 3.51 -1.82
CA ALA A 103 -8.50 2.52 -2.86
C ALA A 103 -9.67 1.60 -2.51
N LYS A 104 -9.77 1.17 -1.25
CA LYS A 104 -10.88 0.33 -0.77
C LYS A 104 -12.22 1.07 -0.76
N SER A 105 -12.24 2.36 -0.46
CA SER A 105 -13.49 3.14 -0.48
C SER A 105 -14.11 3.25 -1.88
N VAL A 106 -13.30 3.08 -2.93
CA VAL A 106 -13.75 3.02 -4.32
C VAL A 106 -13.78 1.59 -4.89
N GLY A 107 -13.77 0.58 -4.03
CA GLY A 107 -13.93 -0.83 -4.40
C GLY A 107 -12.72 -1.48 -5.05
N LYS A 108 -11.51 -0.88 -4.96
CA LYS A 108 -10.29 -1.48 -5.52
C LYS A 108 -9.77 -2.61 -4.64
N THR A 109 -9.29 -3.66 -5.30
CA THR A 109 -8.69 -4.84 -4.67
C THR A 109 -7.21 -4.62 -4.41
N ILE A 110 -6.78 -4.73 -3.17
CA ILE A 110 -5.39 -4.55 -2.74
C ILE A 110 -4.64 -5.87 -2.74
N VAL A 111 -3.57 -5.93 -3.51
CA VAL A 111 -2.64 -7.07 -3.57
C VAL A 111 -1.38 -6.72 -2.79
N PHE A 112 -0.91 -7.63 -1.97
CA PHE A 112 0.31 -7.46 -1.22
C PHE A 112 1.26 -8.65 -1.42
N THR A 113 2.52 -8.35 -1.61
CA THR A 113 3.61 -9.33 -1.51
C THR A 113 4.78 -8.72 -0.74
N ASN A 114 5.69 -9.56 -0.26
CA ASN A 114 6.91 -9.06 0.36
C ASN A 114 8.11 -9.92 -0.03
N GLY A 115 9.29 -9.31 0.05
CA GLY A 115 10.55 -9.99 -0.23
C GLY A 115 11.77 -9.11 -0.10
N CYS A 116 12.94 -9.72 -0.20
CA CYS A 116 14.22 -9.01 -0.17
C CYS A 116 14.54 -8.31 -1.50
N PHE A 117 14.18 -8.91 -2.62
CA PHE A 117 14.44 -8.40 -3.98
C PHE A 117 15.88 -7.88 -4.17
N ASP A 118 16.85 -8.67 -3.68
CA ASP A 118 18.24 -8.24 -3.59
C ASP A 118 18.88 -7.99 -4.98
N LEU A 119 18.86 -9.01 -5.85
CA LEU A 119 19.19 -8.87 -7.27
C LEU A 119 17.94 -9.20 -8.08
N ILE A 120 17.40 -8.20 -8.78
CA ILE A 120 16.24 -8.38 -9.64
C ILE A 120 16.63 -9.20 -10.86
N HIS A 121 15.80 -10.17 -11.22
CA HIS A 121 15.93 -11.03 -12.39
C HIS A 121 14.57 -11.31 -13.03
N GLY A 122 14.53 -11.88 -14.23
CA GLY A 122 13.31 -12.12 -14.98
C GLY A 122 12.23 -12.91 -14.23
N GLY A 123 12.64 -13.77 -13.29
CA GLY A 123 11.72 -14.49 -12.40
C GLY A 123 10.92 -13.55 -11.48
N HIS A 124 11.57 -12.55 -10.90
CA HIS A 124 10.90 -11.51 -10.10
C HIS A 124 9.91 -10.68 -10.94
N ILE A 125 10.33 -10.27 -12.14
CA ILE A 125 9.47 -9.49 -13.03
C ILE A 125 8.20 -10.26 -13.35
N LYS A 126 8.32 -11.53 -13.78
CA LYS A 126 7.16 -12.36 -14.11
C LYS A 126 6.27 -12.62 -12.89
N PHE A 127 6.86 -12.83 -11.73
CA PHE A 127 6.14 -12.98 -10.47
C PHE A 127 5.31 -11.72 -10.14
N LEU A 128 5.91 -10.53 -10.24
CA LEU A 128 5.23 -9.26 -9.96
C LEU A 128 4.12 -8.97 -10.97
N GLN A 129 4.31 -9.29 -12.25
CA GLN A 129 3.27 -9.20 -13.28
C GLN A 129 2.05 -10.06 -12.92
N GLN A 130 2.28 -11.31 -12.52
CA GLN A 130 1.20 -12.22 -12.14
C GLN A 130 0.56 -11.81 -10.80
N ALA A 131 1.34 -11.22 -9.88
CA ALA A 131 0.83 -10.68 -8.64
C ALA A 131 -0.12 -9.49 -8.91
N LYS A 132 0.27 -8.55 -9.79
CA LYS A 132 -0.57 -7.43 -10.20
C LYS A 132 -1.91 -7.86 -10.79
N GLN A 133 -1.94 -8.96 -11.54
CA GLN A 133 -3.17 -9.52 -12.12
C GLN A 133 -4.17 -10.04 -11.07
N GLN A 134 -3.78 -10.14 -9.79
CA GLN A 134 -4.66 -10.59 -8.71
C GLN A 134 -5.59 -9.49 -8.17
N GLY A 135 -5.37 -8.22 -8.56
CA GLY A 135 -6.18 -7.08 -8.13
C GLY A 135 -5.75 -5.77 -8.79
N ASP A 136 -6.22 -4.66 -8.24
CA ASP A 136 -6.09 -3.34 -8.84
C ASP A 136 -4.79 -2.63 -8.44
N LEU A 137 -4.33 -2.81 -7.20
CA LEU A 137 -3.11 -2.19 -6.67
C LEU A 137 -2.17 -3.24 -6.08
N LEU A 138 -0.92 -3.27 -6.57
CA LEU A 138 0.14 -4.12 -6.03
C LEU A 138 1.05 -3.31 -5.09
N ILE A 139 1.08 -3.72 -3.84
CA ILE A 139 1.94 -3.15 -2.80
C ILE A 139 3.03 -4.15 -2.46
N ILE A 140 4.28 -3.70 -2.47
CA ILE A 140 5.44 -4.49 -2.07
C ILE A 140 5.91 -4.07 -0.68
N GLY A 141 5.95 -5.03 0.26
CA GLY A 141 6.73 -4.93 1.48
C GLY A 141 8.19 -5.30 1.19
N LEU A 142 9.08 -4.32 1.17
CA LEU A 142 10.50 -4.53 0.92
C LEU A 142 11.25 -4.67 2.23
N ASN A 143 11.93 -5.80 2.45
CA ASN A 143 12.76 -5.99 3.62
C ASN A 143 13.92 -4.96 3.62
N SER A 144 14.14 -4.26 4.74
CA SER A 144 15.28 -3.37 4.93
C SER A 144 16.61 -4.15 4.86
N ASP A 145 17.71 -3.42 4.77
CA ASP A 145 19.05 -4.03 4.77
C ASP A 145 19.33 -4.80 6.06
N GLU A 146 18.85 -4.27 7.20
CA GLU A 146 18.97 -4.92 8.51
C GLU A 146 18.18 -6.24 8.52
N SER A 147 16.93 -6.20 8.07
CA SER A 147 16.08 -7.39 7.97
C SER A 147 16.67 -8.45 7.03
N VAL A 148 17.23 -8.04 5.88
CA VAL A 148 17.87 -8.98 4.95
C VAL A 148 19.12 -9.63 5.57
N ARG A 149 19.97 -8.86 6.27
CA ARG A 149 21.12 -9.42 6.98
C ARG A 149 20.72 -10.44 8.02
N ALA A 150 19.67 -10.14 8.78
CA ALA A 150 19.15 -11.06 9.80
C ALA A 150 18.61 -12.38 9.21
N ILE A 151 18.04 -12.34 8.00
CA ILE A 151 17.44 -13.51 7.33
C ILE A 151 18.48 -14.31 6.52
N LYS A 152 19.40 -13.63 5.81
CA LYS A 152 20.30 -14.24 4.82
C LYS A 152 21.77 -14.28 5.23
N GLY A 153 22.11 -13.65 6.35
CA GLY A 153 23.48 -13.59 6.88
C GLY A 153 24.30 -12.40 6.36
N ASP A 154 25.51 -12.29 6.90
CA ASP A 154 26.48 -11.26 6.51
C ASP A 154 26.86 -11.35 5.04
N GLY A 155 27.03 -10.22 4.38
CA GLY A 155 27.26 -10.15 2.94
C GLY A 155 25.99 -10.03 2.10
N ARG A 156 24.82 -9.96 2.74
CA ARG A 156 23.54 -9.63 2.11
C ARG A 156 22.89 -8.46 2.84
N PRO A 157 22.12 -7.60 2.11
CA PRO A 157 21.89 -7.62 0.67
C PRO A 157 23.13 -7.14 -0.11
N ILE A 158 23.18 -7.40 -1.43
CA ILE A 158 24.20 -6.87 -2.35
C ILE A 158 23.87 -5.41 -2.66
N ASN A 159 22.61 -5.13 -3.03
CA ASN A 159 22.11 -3.78 -3.28
C ASN A 159 21.45 -3.22 -2.01
N SER A 160 21.71 -1.95 -1.73
CA SER A 160 21.05 -1.25 -0.62
C SER A 160 19.53 -1.23 -0.75
N GLN A 161 18.81 -1.10 0.36
CA GLN A 161 17.34 -1.01 0.32
C GLN A 161 16.84 0.11 -0.59
N ASP A 162 17.56 1.23 -0.66
CA ASP A 162 17.18 2.36 -1.51
C ASP A 162 17.36 2.03 -3.00
N GLU A 163 18.45 1.34 -3.37
CA GLU A 163 18.66 0.85 -4.74
C GLU A 163 17.61 -0.19 -5.12
N ARG A 164 17.30 -1.14 -4.22
CA ARG A 164 16.28 -2.16 -4.45
C ARG A 164 14.89 -1.54 -4.60
N ALA A 165 14.55 -0.56 -3.77
CA ALA A 165 13.31 0.19 -3.87
C ALA A 165 13.22 0.97 -5.19
N ASN A 166 14.29 1.67 -5.58
CA ASN A 166 14.34 2.41 -6.85
C ASN A 166 14.19 1.51 -8.07
N ILE A 167 14.82 0.33 -8.07
CA ILE A 167 14.66 -0.63 -9.18
C ILE A 167 13.21 -1.13 -9.26
N LEU A 168 12.60 -1.48 -8.12
CA LEU A 168 11.21 -1.94 -8.06
C LEU A 168 10.23 -0.84 -8.47
N SER A 169 10.48 0.42 -8.11
CA SER A 169 9.62 1.56 -8.45
C SER A 169 9.57 1.87 -9.94
N ALA A 170 10.57 1.42 -10.70
CA ALA A 170 10.61 1.55 -12.15
C ALA A 170 9.82 0.45 -12.90
N LEU A 171 9.29 -0.55 -12.18
CA LEU A 171 8.49 -1.62 -12.77
C LEU A 171 7.02 -1.19 -12.87
N GLN A 172 6.48 -1.25 -14.09
CA GLN A 172 5.12 -0.82 -14.40
C GLN A 172 4.02 -1.52 -13.55
N ASP A 173 4.27 -2.77 -13.14
CA ASP A 173 3.30 -3.56 -12.40
C ASP A 173 3.34 -3.30 -10.88
N VAL A 174 4.24 -2.44 -10.40
CA VAL A 174 4.41 -2.09 -8.98
C VAL A 174 3.80 -0.73 -8.73
N ASP A 175 2.73 -0.68 -7.94
CA ASP A 175 2.08 0.60 -7.63
C ASP A 175 2.76 1.28 -6.43
N TYR A 176 3.00 0.52 -5.34
CA TYR A 176 3.61 1.08 -4.14
C TYR A 176 4.58 0.12 -3.46
N ILE A 177 5.56 0.71 -2.80
CA ILE A 177 6.59 0.00 -2.04
C ILE A 177 6.67 0.62 -0.65
N THR A 178 6.75 -0.22 0.38
CA THR A 178 7.05 0.22 1.74
C THR A 178 8.16 -0.64 2.34
N ILE A 179 9.14 0.01 2.95
CA ILE A 179 10.28 -0.68 3.57
C ILE A 179 9.91 -1.01 5.01
N PHE A 180 10.23 -2.23 5.46
CA PHE A 180 9.99 -2.68 6.82
C PHE A 180 11.22 -3.40 7.40
N ASN A 181 11.38 -3.32 8.73
CA ASN A 181 12.56 -3.80 9.43
C ASN A 181 12.38 -5.17 10.07
N GLU A 182 11.16 -5.62 10.24
CA GLU A 182 10.85 -6.89 10.90
C GLU A 182 11.30 -8.08 10.04
N GLN A 183 11.60 -9.20 10.68
CA GLN A 183 11.97 -10.44 9.98
C GLN A 183 10.77 -11.06 9.24
N THR A 184 9.56 -10.79 9.70
CA THR A 184 8.33 -11.26 9.08
C THR A 184 7.40 -10.08 8.75
N PRO A 185 6.57 -10.18 7.70
CA PRO A 185 5.68 -9.10 7.28
C PRO A 185 4.36 -9.03 8.09
N GLU A 186 4.22 -9.77 9.19
CA GLU A 186 2.93 -9.90 9.89
C GLU A 186 2.37 -8.56 10.38
N SER A 187 3.23 -7.71 10.98
CA SER A 187 2.83 -6.37 11.42
C SER A 187 2.33 -5.55 10.24
N LEU A 188 3.08 -5.56 9.13
CA LEU A 188 2.75 -4.84 7.93
C LEU A 188 1.42 -5.32 7.31
N ILE A 189 1.20 -6.64 7.27
CA ILE A 189 -0.04 -7.25 6.76
C ILE A 189 -1.25 -6.84 7.62
N ARG A 190 -1.10 -6.79 8.96
CA ARG A 190 -2.16 -6.36 9.88
C ARG A 190 -2.56 -4.90 9.66
N GLU A 191 -1.58 -4.04 9.38
CA GLU A 191 -1.78 -2.61 9.18
C GLU A 191 -2.37 -2.29 7.79
N ILE A 192 -1.87 -2.96 6.74
CA ILE A 192 -2.32 -2.75 5.35
C ILE A 192 -3.67 -3.45 5.10
N ARG A 193 -3.89 -4.62 5.69
CA ARG A 193 -5.08 -5.48 5.48
C ARG A 193 -5.37 -5.72 3.99
N PRO A 194 -4.42 -6.30 3.23
CA PRO A 194 -4.64 -6.56 1.81
C PRO A 194 -5.77 -7.57 1.56
N ASP A 195 -6.41 -7.49 0.40
CA ASP A 195 -7.46 -8.43 -0.02
C ASP A 195 -6.86 -9.71 -0.59
N VAL A 196 -5.63 -9.62 -1.13
CA VAL A 196 -4.87 -10.77 -1.65
C VAL A 196 -3.44 -10.72 -1.16
N LEU A 197 -3.02 -11.75 -0.43
CA LEU A 197 -1.61 -11.98 -0.08
C LEU A 197 -0.99 -12.92 -1.12
N VAL A 198 0.01 -12.45 -1.86
CA VAL A 198 0.67 -13.23 -2.92
C VAL A 198 2.01 -13.77 -2.45
N LYS A 199 2.28 -15.05 -2.76
CA LYS A 199 3.57 -15.72 -2.56
C LYS A 199 3.90 -16.64 -3.74
N GLY A 200 5.18 -17.00 -3.87
CA GLY A 200 5.59 -18.02 -4.83
C GLY A 200 5.07 -19.41 -4.46
N ASP A 201 4.91 -20.28 -5.45
CA ASP A 201 4.46 -21.67 -5.27
C ASP A 201 5.58 -22.61 -4.73
N ASP A 202 6.76 -22.06 -4.44
CA ASP A 202 7.80 -22.72 -3.65
C ASP A 202 7.43 -22.80 -2.16
N TYR A 203 6.44 -22.02 -1.72
CA TYR A 203 5.84 -22.12 -0.39
C TYR A 203 4.66 -23.08 -0.40
N LYS A 204 4.53 -23.91 0.65
CA LYS A 204 3.27 -24.58 0.92
C LYS A 204 2.31 -23.56 1.53
N LEU A 205 1.02 -23.66 1.17
CA LEU A 205 0.02 -22.72 1.64
C LEU A 205 -0.03 -22.59 3.17
N GLU A 206 0.19 -23.71 3.87
CA GLU A 206 0.22 -23.79 5.34
C GLU A 206 1.39 -23.02 5.98
N ASP A 207 2.51 -22.87 5.24
CA ASP A 207 3.74 -22.21 5.72
C ASP A 207 3.79 -20.72 5.36
N VAL A 208 2.78 -20.19 4.65
CA VAL A 208 2.75 -18.78 4.27
C VAL A 208 2.54 -17.90 5.49
N VAL A 209 3.58 -17.14 5.83
CA VAL A 209 3.52 -16.12 6.89
C VAL A 209 2.46 -15.07 6.57
N GLY A 210 1.56 -14.82 7.51
CA GLY A 210 0.44 -13.89 7.32
C GLY A 210 -0.85 -14.54 6.83
N ARG A 211 -0.85 -15.82 6.40
CA ARG A 211 -2.05 -16.51 5.93
C ARG A 211 -3.22 -16.40 6.92
N LYS A 212 -3.00 -16.84 8.17
CA LYS A 212 -4.06 -16.82 9.20
C LYS A 212 -4.58 -15.42 9.49
N ILE A 213 -3.74 -14.40 9.29
CA ILE A 213 -4.12 -13.00 9.46
C ILE A 213 -5.10 -12.60 8.36
N VAL A 214 -4.75 -12.85 7.08
CA VAL A 214 -5.59 -12.44 5.94
C VAL A 214 -6.88 -13.23 5.89
N GLU A 215 -6.83 -14.55 6.09
CA GLU A 215 -8.02 -15.41 6.15
C GLU A 215 -8.96 -15.01 7.32
N GLY A 216 -8.41 -14.51 8.43
CA GLY A 216 -9.17 -14.07 9.61
C GLY A 216 -10.09 -12.87 9.37
N TYR A 217 -9.88 -12.09 8.32
CA TYR A 217 -10.77 -11.00 7.90
C TYR A 217 -11.36 -11.19 6.49
N GLY A 218 -11.37 -12.43 5.98
CA GLY A 218 -12.03 -12.79 4.73
C GLY A 218 -11.21 -12.59 3.45
N ALA A 219 -9.94 -12.22 3.56
CA ALA A 219 -9.03 -12.12 2.42
C ALA A 219 -8.42 -13.48 2.06
N ARG A 220 -7.74 -13.57 0.92
CA ARG A 220 -7.19 -14.83 0.40
C ARG A 220 -5.68 -14.80 0.21
N VAL A 221 -5.06 -15.99 0.19
CA VAL A 221 -3.69 -16.19 -0.25
C VAL A 221 -3.71 -16.70 -1.70
N ALA A 222 -2.84 -16.15 -2.54
CA ALA A 222 -2.62 -16.64 -3.91
C ALA A 222 -1.15 -17.12 -4.05
N LEU A 223 -0.97 -18.38 -4.44
CA LEU A 223 0.33 -18.93 -4.81
C LEU A 223 0.54 -18.77 -6.30
N ILE A 224 1.65 -18.15 -6.68
CA ILE A 224 1.98 -17.85 -8.08
C ILE A 224 3.19 -18.70 -8.50
N PRO A 225 3.13 -19.35 -9.69
CA PRO A 225 4.23 -20.12 -10.21
C PRO A 225 5.52 -19.33 -10.35
N ILE A 226 6.60 -19.81 -9.76
CA ILE A 226 7.95 -19.23 -9.92
C ILE A 226 8.67 -19.80 -11.13
N VAL A 227 9.51 -18.98 -11.77
CA VAL A 227 10.32 -19.43 -12.89
C VAL A 227 11.51 -20.26 -12.37
N LYS A 228 11.48 -21.56 -12.61
CA LYS A 228 12.56 -22.47 -12.19
C LYS A 228 13.91 -22.07 -12.77
N GLY A 229 14.96 -22.17 -11.96
CA GLY A 229 16.34 -21.90 -12.38
C GLY A 229 16.75 -20.42 -12.36
N LEU A 230 15.85 -19.52 -11.98
CA LEU A 230 16.15 -18.10 -11.76
C LEU A 230 16.08 -17.80 -10.26
N SER A 231 17.23 -17.56 -9.65
CA SER A 231 17.32 -17.08 -8.26
C SER A 231 18.52 -16.14 -8.09
N THR A 232 18.46 -15.28 -7.10
CA THR A 232 19.60 -14.41 -6.73
C THR A 232 20.86 -15.25 -6.45
N SER A 233 20.73 -16.38 -5.74
CA SER A 233 21.85 -17.27 -5.45
C SER A 233 22.47 -17.85 -6.73
N SER A 234 21.64 -18.35 -7.66
CA SER A 234 22.16 -18.88 -8.93
C SER A 234 22.84 -17.83 -9.80
N THR A 235 22.40 -16.56 -9.71
CA THR A 235 23.05 -15.45 -10.41
C THR A 235 24.43 -15.15 -9.82
N VAL A 236 24.53 -15.11 -8.50
CA VAL A 236 25.80 -14.91 -7.80
C VAL A 236 26.77 -16.06 -8.10
N ASP A 237 26.31 -17.31 -8.06
CA ASP A 237 27.14 -18.46 -8.37
C ASP A 237 27.70 -18.43 -9.80
N LYS A 238 26.89 -18.03 -10.78
CA LYS A 238 27.35 -17.84 -12.16
C LYS A 238 28.44 -16.77 -12.28
N ILE A 239 28.28 -15.64 -11.58
CA ILE A 239 29.28 -14.56 -11.56
C ILE A 239 30.59 -15.06 -10.94
N LEU A 240 30.51 -15.78 -9.81
CA LEU A 240 31.68 -16.32 -9.14
C LEU A 240 32.41 -17.39 -9.98
N GLN A 241 31.66 -18.23 -10.69
CA GLN A 241 32.22 -19.23 -11.60
C GLN A 241 32.92 -18.58 -12.81
N ALA A 242 32.30 -17.55 -13.41
CA ALA A 242 32.88 -16.82 -14.52
C ALA A 242 34.20 -16.11 -14.14
N ASN A 243 34.31 -15.62 -12.90
CA ASN A 243 35.53 -14.97 -12.41
C ASN A 243 36.64 -15.94 -11.94
N ARG A 244 36.35 -17.24 -11.72
CA ARG A 244 37.34 -18.25 -11.36
C ARG A 244 37.99 -18.89 -12.59
N GLY A 245 37.50 -18.62 -13.80
CA GLY A 245 38.03 -19.13 -15.06
C GLY A 245 39.00 -18.19 -15.78
N ASN A 246 39.33 -17.06 -15.19
CA ASN A 246 40.41 -16.14 -15.56
C ASN A 246 41.47 -16.13 -14.46
#